data_760b4d74b950086ed8ea891f8bd47fc7
#
_entry.id   760b4d74b950086ed8ea891f8bd47fc7
#
_cell.length_a   1.000
_cell.length_b   1.000
_cell.length_c   1.000
_cell.angle_alpha   90.00
_cell.angle_beta   90.00
_cell.angle_gamma   90.00
#
_symmetry.space_group_name_H-M   'P 1'
#
loop_
_entity.id
_entity.type
_entity.pdbx_description
1 polymer ?
#
loop_
_entity_poly.entity_id
_entity_poly.type
_entity_poly.pdbx_seq_one_letter_code
_entity_poly.pdbx_strand_id
1 'polypeptide(L)'
;MVAAVALSGCSGATTVGTTEGTRAAIPSSRPTAPPVALGSRVLIDGTGLSFASDDGEIVDSVAYTDDPVEARDRLTEWLASTPSTTSTISDHYCAPTSDPIVSDDWGTGLVLTHLSPGGDVGYQFSVSATVASVGEFEVGTPQGFTVGDSAGDFIAAIPGVDADLEAGVTRVYYDQPDEGWTAYAWGWEGGAIEEIRAPYGLVETC
;
A
#
# COMPACT_ATOMS: atom_id res chain seq x y z
N MET A 1 2.66 66.96 29.56
CA MET A 1 1.27 67.31 29.83
C MET A 1 0.48 66.02 29.93
N VAL A 2 -0.06 65.86 31.11
CA VAL A 2 -0.76 64.68 31.60
C VAL A 2 -2.23 64.82 31.23
N ALA A 3 -2.87 63.75 30.85
CA ALA A 3 -4.31 63.57 31.07
C ALA A 3 -4.64 62.08 31.23
N ALA A 4 -4.86 61.71 32.46
CA ALA A 4 -5.47 60.48 32.87
C ALA A 4 -6.99 60.66 32.82
N VAL A 5 -7.73 59.64 32.34
CA VAL A 5 -9.16 59.51 32.56
C VAL A 5 -9.45 58.12 33.09
N ALA A 6 -9.83 58.07 34.33
CA ALA A 6 -10.41 56.93 34.99
C ALA A 6 -11.94 56.96 34.79
N LEU A 7 -12.55 55.84 34.45
CA LEU A 7 -13.98 55.62 34.60
C LEU A 7 -14.23 54.28 35.26
N SER A 8 -14.75 54.37 36.42
CA SER A 8 -15.33 53.31 37.26
C SER A 8 -16.68 52.86 36.70
N GLY A 9 -17.01 51.61 36.92
CA GLY A 9 -18.42 51.33 37.11
C GLY A 9 -18.95 49.99 36.57
N CYS A 10 -19.41 49.25 37.50
CA CYS A 10 -20.54 48.35 37.57
C CYS A 10 -20.24 46.84 37.53
N SER A 11 -20.25 46.31 38.73
CA SER A 11 -20.55 44.93 39.08
C SER A 11 -21.91 44.51 38.52
N GLY A 12 -21.93 43.43 37.80
CA GLY A 12 -23.10 42.67 37.41
C GLY A 12 -22.78 41.19 37.49
N ALA A 13 -23.04 40.58 38.63
CA ALA A 13 -22.98 39.15 38.81
C ALA A 13 -24.16 38.49 38.09
N THR A 14 -23.91 37.91 36.92
CA THR A 14 -24.89 37.04 36.29
C THR A 14 -24.33 35.59 36.35
N THR A 15 -24.91 34.82 37.24
CA THR A 15 -24.74 33.35 37.30
C THR A 15 -25.35 32.77 36.04
N VAL A 16 -24.50 32.43 35.09
CA VAL A 16 -24.91 31.64 33.93
C VAL A 16 -24.70 30.18 34.31
N GLY A 17 -25.82 29.48 34.43
CA GLY A 17 -25.84 28.04 34.64
C GLY A 17 -25.13 27.31 33.52
N THR A 18 -24.14 26.53 33.91
CA THR A 18 -23.43 25.59 33.04
C THR A 18 -24.38 24.45 32.69
N THR A 19 -25.07 24.55 31.59
CA THR A 19 -25.69 23.37 30.95
C THR A 19 -24.54 22.57 30.30
N GLU A 20 -24.12 21.53 30.96
CA GLU A 20 -23.30 20.48 30.32
C GLU A 20 -24.14 19.89 29.19
N GLY A 21 -23.90 20.42 28.00
CA GLY A 21 -24.36 19.81 26.77
C GLY A 21 -23.58 18.49 26.58
N THR A 22 -24.22 17.39 26.93
CA THR A 22 -23.76 16.07 26.54
C THR A 22 -23.64 16.04 25.01
N ARG A 23 -22.40 16.22 24.54
CA ARG A 23 -22.08 16.11 23.13
C ARG A 23 -22.27 14.64 22.78
N ALA A 24 -23.39 14.32 22.16
CA ALA A 24 -23.64 13.00 21.62
C ALA A 24 -22.47 12.66 20.69
N ALA A 25 -21.69 11.66 21.05
CA ALA A 25 -20.67 11.09 20.20
C ALA A 25 -21.38 10.57 18.94
N ILE A 26 -21.11 11.20 17.80
CA ILE A 26 -21.53 10.67 16.51
C ILE A 26 -20.78 9.35 16.37
N PRO A 27 -21.47 8.21 16.27
CA PRO A 27 -20.78 6.95 16.00
C PRO A 27 -20.11 7.12 14.63
N SER A 28 -18.79 7.16 14.62
CA SER A 28 -17.99 7.02 13.41
C SER A 28 -18.27 5.60 12.92
N SER A 29 -19.23 5.44 12.06
CA SER A 29 -19.43 4.21 11.31
C SER A 29 -18.29 4.14 10.29
N ARG A 30 -17.16 3.63 10.75
CA ARG A 30 -16.09 3.17 9.86
C ARG A 30 -16.76 2.15 8.93
N PRO A 31 -16.62 2.30 7.60
CA PRO A 31 -17.05 1.25 6.70
C PRO A 31 -16.37 -0.04 7.16
N THR A 32 -17.16 -1.01 7.59
CA THR A 32 -16.65 -2.33 7.88
C THR A 32 -16.37 -2.93 6.52
N ALA A 33 -15.11 -3.11 6.18
CA ALA A 33 -14.75 -3.92 5.02
C ALA A 33 -15.53 -5.23 5.09
N PRO A 34 -16.04 -5.75 3.97
CA PRO A 34 -16.76 -7.02 3.98
C PRO A 34 -15.88 -8.07 4.66
N PRO A 35 -16.46 -8.97 5.46
CA PRO A 35 -15.70 -10.04 6.07
C PRO A 35 -15.14 -10.90 4.95
N VAL A 36 -13.85 -10.76 4.70
CA VAL A 36 -13.11 -11.59 3.76
C VAL A 36 -13.09 -12.99 4.34
N ALA A 37 -13.45 -13.99 3.54
CA ALA A 37 -13.21 -15.38 3.89
C ALA A 37 -11.69 -15.53 4.04
N LEU A 38 -11.26 -15.73 5.28
CA LEU A 38 -9.84 -15.76 5.63
C LEU A 38 -9.24 -17.05 5.08
N GLY A 39 -8.62 -16.97 3.93
CA GLY A 39 -7.62 -17.91 3.46
C GLY A 39 -6.22 -17.36 3.77
N SER A 40 -5.21 -18.19 3.67
CA SER A 40 -3.82 -17.71 3.75
C SER A 40 -3.55 -16.68 2.67
N ARG A 41 -2.83 -15.60 3.02
CA ARG A 41 -2.72 -14.41 2.16
C ARG A 41 -1.27 -13.96 2.01
N VAL A 42 -0.93 -13.49 0.82
CA VAL A 42 0.27 -12.68 0.58
C VAL A 42 -0.16 -11.22 0.49
N LEU A 43 0.36 -10.39 1.37
CA LEU A 43 0.05 -8.97 1.45
C LEU A 43 1.22 -8.17 0.87
N ILE A 44 0.91 -7.22 -0.01
CA ILE A 44 1.85 -6.30 -0.64
C ILE A 44 1.65 -4.93 0.01
N ASP A 45 2.65 -4.43 0.72
CA ASP A 45 2.60 -3.12 1.37
C ASP A 45 3.81 -2.24 0.97
N GLY A 46 3.92 -1.03 1.51
CA GLY A 46 5.00 -0.10 1.19
C GLY A 46 6.36 -0.47 1.78
N THR A 47 6.41 -1.45 2.67
CA THR A 47 7.65 -1.87 3.35
C THR A 47 8.17 -3.22 2.90
N GLY A 48 7.29 -4.07 2.39
CA GLY A 48 7.66 -5.43 1.99
C GLY A 48 6.47 -6.30 1.63
N LEU A 49 6.70 -7.59 1.74
CA LEU A 49 5.69 -8.63 1.60
C LEU A 49 5.46 -9.26 2.96
N SER A 50 4.21 -9.54 3.27
CA SER A 50 3.83 -10.25 4.47
C SER A 50 3.00 -11.47 4.13
N PHE A 51 3.21 -12.56 4.85
CA PHE A 51 2.38 -13.73 4.80
C PHE A 51 1.46 -13.76 6.02
N ALA A 52 0.17 -13.76 5.77
CA ALA A 52 -0.84 -13.85 6.81
C ALA A 52 -1.51 -15.22 6.79
N SER A 53 -1.76 -15.75 7.99
CA SER A 53 -2.51 -16.99 8.19
C SER A 53 -4.03 -16.76 7.97
N ASP A 54 -4.79 -17.85 7.98
CA ASP A 54 -6.24 -17.83 7.76
C ASP A 54 -7.02 -16.95 8.76
N ASP A 55 -6.47 -16.70 9.95
CA ASP A 55 -7.03 -15.80 10.96
C ASP A 55 -6.53 -14.37 10.86
N GLY A 56 -5.68 -14.08 9.86
CA GLY A 56 -5.16 -12.74 9.56
C GLY A 56 -3.94 -12.33 10.39
N GLU A 57 -3.33 -13.26 11.14
CA GLU A 57 -2.07 -13.00 11.84
C GLU A 57 -0.90 -13.02 10.85
N ILE A 58 -0.03 -12.02 10.90
CA ILE A 58 1.23 -12.00 10.14
C ILE A 58 2.17 -13.02 10.76
N VAL A 59 2.50 -14.05 10.02
CA VAL A 59 3.36 -15.15 10.46
C VAL A 59 4.78 -15.04 9.94
N ASP A 60 4.97 -14.31 8.84
CA ASP A 60 6.30 -14.06 8.25
C ASP A 60 6.25 -12.81 7.38
N SER A 61 7.45 -12.22 7.11
CA SER A 61 7.57 -11.05 6.23
C SER A 61 8.97 -10.96 5.63
N VAL A 62 9.08 -10.25 4.52
CA VAL A 62 10.35 -9.91 3.86
C VAL A 62 10.29 -8.45 3.40
N ALA A 63 11.31 -7.67 3.77
CA ALA A 63 11.39 -6.26 3.39
C ALA A 63 11.96 -6.09 1.98
N TYR A 64 11.58 -5.01 1.27
CA TYR A 64 12.13 -4.73 -0.07
C TYR A 64 13.65 -4.44 -0.05
N THR A 65 14.22 -4.20 1.12
CA THR A 65 15.67 -4.03 1.32
C THR A 65 16.42 -5.35 1.55
N ASP A 66 15.71 -6.45 1.71
CA ASP A 66 16.31 -7.77 1.90
C ASP A 66 16.87 -8.34 0.58
N ASP A 67 17.64 -9.40 0.70
CA ASP A 67 18.20 -10.09 -0.47
C ASP A 67 17.09 -10.66 -1.36
N PRO A 68 17.06 -10.35 -2.68
CA PRO A 68 16.01 -10.83 -3.58
C PRO A 68 15.96 -12.35 -3.72
N VAL A 69 17.08 -13.04 -3.52
CA VAL A 69 17.10 -14.51 -3.54
C VAL A 69 16.42 -15.05 -2.29
N GLU A 70 16.62 -14.41 -1.12
CA GLU A 70 15.90 -14.76 0.11
C GLU A 70 14.41 -14.50 -0.05
N ALA A 71 14.03 -13.34 -0.61
CA ALA A 71 12.64 -13.00 -0.88
C ALA A 71 11.95 -14.03 -1.79
N ARG A 72 12.62 -14.42 -2.87
CA ARG A 72 12.14 -15.46 -3.78
C ARG A 72 11.96 -16.80 -3.07
N ASP A 73 12.94 -17.20 -2.27
CA ASP A 73 12.92 -18.50 -1.59
C ASP A 73 11.79 -18.54 -0.56
N ARG A 74 11.52 -17.44 0.16
CA ARG A 74 10.38 -17.30 1.08
C ARG A 74 9.03 -17.36 0.36
N LEU A 75 8.87 -16.61 -0.74
CA LEU A 75 7.65 -16.71 -1.55
C LEU A 75 7.43 -18.12 -2.09
N THR A 76 8.49 -18.81 -2.49
CA THR A 76 8.43 -20.21 -2.93
C THR A 76 7.94 -21.13 -1.82
N GLU A 77 8.42 -20.90 -0.58
CA GLU A 77 7.97 -21.66 0.61
C GLU A 77 6.50 -21.35 0.93
N TRP A 78 6.14 -20.06 1.02
CA TRP A 78 4.76 -19.65 1.35
C TRP A 78 3.74 -20.18 0.35
N LEU A 79 4.04 -20.08 -0.94
CA LEU A 79 3.14 -20.50 -2.02
C LEU A 79 3.23 -21.99 -2.33
N ALA A 80 4.18 -22.72 -1.72
CA ALA A 80 4.49 -24.11 -2.05
C ALA A 80 4.60 -24.35 -3.58
N SER A 81 5.11 -23.35 -4.30
CA SER A 81 5.18 -23.29 -5.76
C SER A 81 6.48 -22.67 -6.23
N THR A 82 7.12 -23.28 -7.21
CA THR A 82 8.38 -22.78 -7.80
C THR A 82 8.05 -21.78 -8.92
N PRO A 83 8.69 -20.59 -8.93
CA PRO A 83 8.45 -19.62 -9.98
C PRO A 83 9.08 -20.01 -11.32
N SER A 84 8.56 -19.43 -12.38
CA SER A 84 9.21 -19.39 -13.69
C SER A 84 10.14 -18.19 -13.75
N THR A 85 11.44 -18.41 -13.83
CA THR A 85 12.44 -17.34 -13.85
C THR A 85 12.77 -16.94 -15.28
N THR A 86 12.68 -15.65 -15.56
CA THR A 86 13.16 -15.04 -16.81
C THR A 86 14.23 -14.00 -16.51
N SER A 87 15.17 -13.84 -17.46
CA SER A 87 16.21 -12.83 -17.35
C SER A 87 16.26 -12.06 -18.67
N THR A 88 16.08 -10.75 -18.60
CA THR A 88 16.09 -9.86 -19.77
C THR A 88 17.08 -8.75 -19.57
N ILE A 89 17.81 -8.40 -20.63
CA ILE A 89 18.59 -7.17 -20.67
C ILE A 89 17.63 -6.07 -21.14
N SER A 90 17.44 -5.08 -20.29
CA SER A 90 16.59 -3.95 -20.67
C SER A 90 17.40 -2.94 -21.46
N ASP A 91 16.93 -2.61 -22.67
CA ASP A 91 17.44 -1.48 -23.44
C ASP A 91 16.82 -0.14 -22.95
N HIS A 92 16.07 -0.15 -21.85
CA HIS A 92 15.45 1.04 -21.29
C HIS A 92 16.52 2.01 -20.78
N TYR A 93 16.36 3.27 -21.14
CA TYR A 93 17.23 4.41 -20.78
C TYR A 93 17.51 4.55 -19.28
N CYS A 94 16.76 3.85 -18.46
CA CYS A 94 16.75 3.98 -17.02
C CYS A 94 17.57 2.91 -16.29
N ALA A 95 17.95 1.86 -16.95
CA ALA A 95 18.96 0.94 -16.42
C ALA A 95 20.31 1.35 -17.01
N PRO A 96 21.13 2.13 -16.30
CA PRO A 96 22.43 2.57 -16.82
C PRO A 96 23.43 1.41 -16.93
N THR A 97 23.00 0.21 -16.67
CA THR A 97 23.85 -0.96 -16.53
C THR A 97 23.41 -2.05 -17.49
N SER A 98 24.41 -2.78 -17.99
CA SER A 98 24.22 -4.04 -18.71
C SER A 98 23.69 -5.18 -17.83
N ASP A 99 23.22 -4.86 -16.62
CA ASP A 99 22.78 -5.85 -15.66
C ASP A 99 21.40 -6.36 -16.03
N PRO A 100 21.21 -7.66 -16.08
CA PRO A 100 19.93 -8.23 -16.45
C PRO A 100 18.88 -7.99 -15.36
N ILE A 101 17.67 -7.69 -15.80
CA ILE A 101 16.49 -7.72 -14.93
C ILE A 101 16.07 -9.19 -14.83
N VAL A 102 15.97 -9.68 -13.62
CA VAL A 102 15.46 -11.03 -13.33
C VAL A 102 14.03 -10.90 -12.81
N SER A 103 13.15 -11.70 -13.38
CA SER A 103 11.74 -11.77 -12.97
C SER A 103 11.37 -13.21 -12.66
N ASP A 104 10.86 -13.42 -11.46
CA ASP A 104 10.34 -14.68 -10.95
C ASP A 104 8.83 -14.60 -10.89
N ASP A 105 8.12 -15.44 -11.67
CA ASP A 105 6.66 -15.44 -11.80
C ASP A 105 6.06 -16.71 -11.18
N TRP A 106 5.21 -16.55 -10.17
CA TRP A 106 4.43 -17.62 -9.56
C TRP A 106 3.05 -17.69 -10.18
N GLY A 107 2.93 -18.49 -11.21
CA GLY A 107 1.62 -18.92 -11.72
C GLY A 107 0.78 -17.86 -12.42
N THR A 108 1.39 -17.01 -13.27
CA THR A 108 0.71 -16.08 -14.16
C THR A 108 0.29 -14.74 -13.58
N GLY A 109 1.08 -14.14 -12.69
CA GLY A 109 0.76 -12.78 -12.34
C GLY A 109 1.14 -12.29 -10.95
N LEU A 110 1.80 -13.09 -10.13
CA LEU A 110 2.58 -12.59 -9.00
C LEU A 110 4.04 -12.64 -9.40
N VAL A 111 4.65 -11.48 -9.60
CA VAL A 111 6.00 -11.36 -10.14
C VAL A 111 6.90 -10.60 -9.18
N LEU A 112 8.02 -11.21 -8.78
CA LEU A 112 9.13 -10.54 -8.11
C LEU A 112 10.16 -10.16 -9.18
N THR A 113 10.56 -8.90 -9.20
CA THR A 113 11.54 -8.38 -10.15
C THR A 113 12.71 -7.74 -9.42
N HIS A 114 13.93 -8.07 -9.83
CA HIS A 114 15.13 -7.49 -9.27
C HIS A 114 16.23 -7.31 -10.33
N LEU A 115 17.21 -6.46 -10.04
CA LEU A 115 18.44 -6.34 -10.83
C LEU A 115 19.45 -7.38 -10.37
N SER A 116 20.24 -7.90 -11.28
CA SER A 116 21.32 -8.84 -10.96
C SER A 116 22.68 -8.28 -11.45
N PRO A 117 23.68 -8.07 -10.55
CA PRO A 117 23.56 -8.10 -9.08
C PRO A 117 22.77 -6.91 -8.56
N GLY A 118 22.18 -7.02 -7.38
CA GLY A 118 21.27 -6.01 -6.81
C GLY A 118 21.81 -4.57 -6.93
N GLY A 119 20.93 -3.65 -7.33
CA GLY A 119 21.29 -2.26 -7.59
C GLY A 119 21.34 -1.39 -6.33
N ASP A 120 22.03 -0.24 -6.44
CA ASP A 120 22.17 0.77 -5.35
C ASP A 120 20.91 1.65 -5.19
N VAL A 121 19.72 1.15 -5.50
CA VAL A 121 18.48 1.95 -5.50
C VAL A 121 17.71 1.95 -4.18
N GLY A 122 18.34 1.50 -3.10
CA GLY A 122 17.77 1.53 -1.76
C GLY A 122 16.82 0.37 -1.46
N TYR A 123 16.14 -0.20 -2.45
CA TYR A 123 15.42 -1.47 -2.37
C TYR A 123 16.04 -2.46 -3.37
N GLN A 124 15.93 -3.75 -3.07
CA GLN A 124 16.62 -4.80 -3.80
C GLN A 124 15.70 -5.50 -4.81
N PHE A 125 14.40 -5.44 -4.60
CA PHE A 125 13.40 -6.06 -5.47
C PHE A 125 12.08 -5.30 -5.43
N SER A 126 11.23 -5.52 -6.42
CA SER A 126 9.84 -5.09 -6.44
C SER A 126 8.93 -6.29 -6.68
N VAL A 127 7.67 -6.14 -6.30
CA VAL A 127 6.65 -7.15 -6.56
C VAL A 127 5.44 -6.52 -7.22
N SER A 128 4.88 -7.22 -8.19
CA SER A 128 3.61 -6.88 -8.81
C SER A 128 2.67 -8.07 -8.82
N ALA A 129 1.39 -7.80 -8.64
CA ALA A 129 0.32 -8.78 -8.75
C ALA A 129 -0.73 -8.28 -9.76
N THR A 130 -1.02 -9.07 -10.78
CA THR A 130 -2.10 -8.87 -11.74
C THR A 130 -3.21 -9.92 -11.59
N VAL A 131 -3.15 -10.70 -10.52
CA VAL A 131 -4.13 -11.73 -10.15
C VAL A 131 -4.53 -11.60 -8.70
N ALA A 132 -5.75 -11.98 -8.38
CA ALA A 132 -6.27 -11.97 -7.01
C ALA A 132 -5.76 -13.13 -6.15
N SER A 133 -5.21 -14.17 -6.77
CA SER A 133 -4.74 -15.35 -6.04
C SER A 133 -3.68 -16.12 -6.83
N VAL A 134 -2.82 -16.82 -6.09
CA VAL A 134 -1.86 -17.80 -6.61
C VAL A 134 -2.09 -19.12 -5.87
N GLY A 135 -2.53 -20.15 -6.60
CA GLY A 135 -2.97 -21.38 -5.98
C GLY A 135 -4.14 -21.16 -5.00
N GLU A 136 -3.95 -21.52 -3.74
CA GLU A 136 -4.95 -21.35 -2.67
C GLU A 136 -4.74 -20.04 -1.89
N PHE A 137 -3.71 -19.24 -2.22
CA PHE A 137 -3.35 -18.03 -1.50
C PHE A 137 -3.95 -16.80 -2.18
N GLU A 138 -4.64 -15.98 -1.43
CA GLU A 138 -5.08 -14.67 -1.87
C GLU A 138 -3.88 -13.71 -1.91
N VAL A 139 -3.81 -12.85 -2.92
CA VAL A 139 -2.77 -11.82 -3.07
C VAL A 139 -3.44 -10.45 -3.07
N GLY A 140 -3.03 -9.59 -2.16
CA GLY A 140 -3.68 -8.30 -2.03
C GLY A 140 -2.97 -7.30 -1.13
N THR A 141 -3.73 -6.30 -0.71
CA THR A 141 -3.26 -5.23 0.17
C THR A 141 -3.56 -5.54 1.64
N PRO A 142 -2.85 -4.92 2.59
CA PRO A 142 -3.19 -5.03 4.02
C PRO A 142 -4.62 -4.61 4.36
N GLN A 143 -5.24 -3.77 3.52
CA GLN A 143 -6.62 -3.31 3.69
C GLN A 143 -7.66 -4.32 3.19
N GLY A 144 -7.21 -5.43 2.59
CA GLY A 144 -8.06 -6.52 2.13
C GLY A 144 -8.61 -6.35 0.71
N PHE A 145 -7.96 -5.56 -0.12
CA PHE A 145 -8.29 -5.41 -1.53
C PHE A 145 -7.37 -6.25 -2.40
N THR A 146 -7.94 -6.81 -3.45
CA THR A 146 -7.25 -7.67 -4.43
C THR A 146 -7.45 -7.14 -5.85
N VAL A 147 -6.72 -7.69 -6.78
CA VAL A 147 -6.98 -7.47 -8.21
C VAL A 147 -8.40 -7.94 -8.54
N GLY A 148 -9.15 -7.12 -9.25
CA GLY A 148 -10.56 -7.34 -9.58
C GLY A 148 -11.54 -6.60 -8.69
N ASP A 149 -11.14 -6.15 -7.50
CA ASP A 149 -11.97 -5.32 -6.63
C ASP A 149 -12.17 -3.92 -7.22
N SER A 150 -13.22 -3.23 -6.76
CA SER A 150 -13.53 -1.87 -7.20
C SER A 150 -12.45 -0.89 -6.76
N ALA A 151 -11.82 -0.20 -7.71
CA ALA A 151 -10.87 0.88 -7.40
C ALA A 151 -11.54 2.03 -6.62
N GLY A 152 -12.82 2.30 -6.88
CA GLY A 152 -13.58 3.31 -6.15
C GLY A 152 -13.80 2.95 -4.68
N ASP A 153 -14.09 1.68 -4.39
CA ASP A 153 -14.27 1.21 -3.02
C ASP A 153 -12.92 1.22 -2.27
N PHE A 154 -11.83 0.90 -2.97
CA PHE A 154 -10.48 0.98 -2.41
C PHE A 154 -10.14 2.42 -2.00
N ILE A 155 -10.36 3.41 -2.88
CA ILE A 155 -10.17 4.83 -2.56
C ILE A 155 -11.02 5.25 -1.35
N ALA A 156 -12.27 4.83 -1.31
CA ALA A 156 -13.17 5.18 -0.23
C ALA A 156 -12.79 4.57 1.13
N ALA A 157 -12.11 3.42 1.11
CA ALA A 157 -11.72 2.69 2.31
C ALA A 157 -10.45 3.23 2.97
N ILE A 158 -9.60 3.97 2.23
CA ILE A 158 -8.29 4.44 2.73
C ILE A 158 -8.35 5.94 2.98
N PRO A 159 -8.47 6.41 4.23
CA PRO A 159 -8.47 7.83 4.55
C PRO A 159 -7.13 8.49 4.18
N GLY A 160 -7.21 9.59 3.43
CA GLY A 160 -6.03 10.37 3.05
C GLY A 160 -5.18 9.72 1.96
N VAL A 161 -5.73 8.74 1.27
CA VAL A 161 -5.07 8.15 0.10
C VAL A 161 -4.85 9.24 -0.97
N ASP A 162 -3.67 9.24 -1.54
CA ASP A 162 -3.39 10.04 -2.73
C ASP A 162 -3.82 9.23 -3.96
N ALA A 163 -4.73 9.79 -4.73
CA ALA A 163 -5.23 9.16 -5.95
C ALA A 163 -4.95 10.08 -7.12
N ASP A 164 -4.19 9.61 -8.07
CA ASP A 164 -3.91 10.31 -9.31
C ASP A 164 -4.79 9.76 -10.43
N LEU A 165 -5.47 10.67 -11.13
CA LEU A 165 -6.28 10.34 -12.29
C LEU A 165 -5.64 10.94 -13.54
N GLU A 166 -4.92 10.13 -14.28
CA GLU A 166 -4.28 10.53 -15.52
C GLU A 166 -4.77 9.66 -16.69
N ALA A 167 -5.25 10.31 -17.73
CA ALA A 167 -5.69 9.65 -18.98
C ALA A 167 -6.72 8.51 -18.78
N GLY A 168 -7.59 8.63 -17.76
CA GLY A 168 -8.61 7.61 -17.44
C GLY A 168 -8.07 6.44 -16.61
N VAL A 169 -6.82 6.49 -16.19
CA VAL A 169 -6.22 5.53 -15.26
C VAL A 169 -6.25 6.11 -13.86
N THR A 170 -6.77 5.38 -12.92
CA THR A 170 -6.72 5.71 -11.49
C THR A 170 -5.55 4.97 -10.86
N ARG A 171 -4.60 5.71 -10.30
CA ARG A 171 -3.54 5.18 -9.44
C ARG A 171 -3.83 5.54 -8.00
N VAL A 172 -3.81 4.58 -7.14
CA VAL A 172 -4.06 4.75 -5.70
C VAL A 172 -2.80 4.39 -4.96
N TYR A 173 -2.16 5.40 -4.40
CA TYR A 173 -0.96 5.23 -3.59
C TYR A 173 -1.38 4.96 -2.14
N TYR A 174 -1.06 3.81 -1.63
CA TYR A 174 -1.38 3.41 -0.27
C TYR A 174 -0.10 3.03 0.47
N ASP A 175 -0.17 3.05 1.78
CA ASP A 175 0.94 2.69 2.66
C ASP A 175 2.23 3.44 2.28
N GLN A 176 2.20 4.76 2.53
CA GLN A 176 3.34 5.66 2.31
C GLN A 176 4.05 5.86 3.65
N PRO A 177 5.08 5.05 3.98
CA PRO A 177 5.88 5.29 5.17
C PRO A 177 6.69 6.59 5.03
N ASP A 178 6.93 7.28 6.16
CA ASP A 178 7.65 8.56 6.19
C ASP A 178 9.04 8.50 5.54
N GLU A 179 9.66 7.32 5.53
CA GLU A 179 10.95 7.07 4.93
C GLU A 179 10.83 5.83 4.03
N GLY A 180 10.47 5.98 2.78
CA GLY A 180 10.52 4.79 2.00
C GLY A 180 9.67 4.74 0.75
N TRP A 181 9.24 3.56 0.49
CA TRP A 181 8.67 3.13 -0.77
C TRP A 181 7.15 3.20 -0.68
N THR A 182 6.55 3.56 -1.77
CA THR A 182 5.10 3.63 -1.87
C THR A 182 4.59 2.36 -2.53
N ALA A 183 3.55 1.76 -1.96
CA ALA A 183 2.76 0.77 -2.66
C ALA A 183 1.63 1.46 -3.43
N TYR A 184 1.29 0.94 -4.60
CA TYR A 184 0.16 1.45 -5.37
C TYR A 184 -0.68 0.34 -5.98
N ALA A 185 -1.95 0.66 -6.18
CA ALA A 185 -2.85 -0.12 -7.01
C ALA A 185 -3.35 0.76 -8.16
N TRP A 186 -3.51 0.21 -9.35
CA TRP A 186 -4.07 0.95 -10.46
C TRP A 186 -5.18 0.18 -11.16
N GLY A 187 -6.06 0.94 -11.82
CA GLY A 187 -7.13 0.43 -12.65
C GLY A 187 -7.72 1.55 -13.50
N TRP A 188 -8.68 1.23 -14.34
CA TRP A 188 -9.40 2.25 -15.11
C TRP A 188 -10.39 3.01 -14.21
N GLU A 189 -10.62 4.29 -14.55
CA GLU A 189 -11.60 5.12 -13.83
C GLU A 189 -12.97 4.43 -13.74
N GLY A 190 -13.46 4.25 -12.49
CA GLY A 190 -14.70 3.52 -12.24
C GLY A 190 -14.64 2.03 -12.50
N GLY A 191 -13.47 1.48 -12.76
CA GLY A 191 -13.22 0.07 -13.02
C GLY A 191 -12.71 -0.71 -11.80
N ALA A 192 -12.17 -1.87 -12.09
CA ALA A 192 -11.53 -2.74 -11.12
C ALA A 192 -10.03 -2.43 -10.99
N ILE A 193 -9.43 -2.83 -9.87
CA ILE A 193 -7.98 -2.88 -9.70
C ILE A 193 -7.42 -3.89 -10.69
N GLU A 194 -6.48 -3.48 -11.52
CA GLU A 194 -5.84 -4.33 -12.52
C GLU A 194 -4.46 -4.81 -12.08
N GLU A 195 -3.77 -4.01 -11.27
CA GLU A 195 -2.46 -4.36 -10.72
C GLU A 195 -2.26 -3.75 -9.34
N ILE A 196 -1.59 -4.49 -8.46
CA ILE A 196 -1.04 -4.04 -7.19
C ILE A 196 0.47 -4.17 -7.28
N ARG A 197 1.22 -3.12 -6.97
CA ARG A 197 2.68 -3.12 -7.07
C ARG A 197 3.33 -2.37 -5.91
N ALA A 198 4.48 -2.88 -5.46
CA ALA A 198 5.36 -2.19 -4.53
C ALA A 198 6.81 -2.73 -4.63
N PRO A 199 7.80 -1.92 -4.33
CA PRO A 199 7.71 -0.46 -4.24
C PRO A 199 7.50 0.16 -5.63
N TYR A 200 6.88 1.32 -5.66
CA TYR A 200 6.77 2.11 -6.88
C TYR A 200 8.15 2.68 -7.25
N GLY A 201 8.62 2.39 -8.43
CA GLY A 201 9.79 3.08 -8.99
C GLY A 201 11.00 2.25 -9.37
N LEU A 202 11.03 0.92 -9.19
CA LEU A 202 12.23 0.13 -9.55
C LEU A 202 12.59 0.18 -11.04
N VAL A 203 11.63 0.40 -11.91
CA VAL A 203 11.82 0.38 -13.38
C VAL A 203 11.35 1.68 -14.04
N GLU A 204 10.72 2.59 -13.31
CA GLU A 204 10.06 3.77 -13.87
C GLU A 204 10.76 5.10 -13.54
N THR A 205 11.81 5.09 -12.71
CA THR A 205 12.52 6.32 -12.32
C THR A 205 13.56 6.74 -13.36
N CYS A 206 13.11 7.05 -14.51
CA CYS A 206 13.77 7.89 -15.44
C CYS A 206 12.83 9.00 -15.86
#